data_eaaf8a3a2ce2567e43e54c9d2f0c0ce3
#
_entry.id   eaaf8a3a2ce2567e43e54c9d2f0c0ce3
#
_cell.length_a   1.000
_cell.length_b   1.000
_cell.length_c   1.000
_cell.angle_alpha   90.00
_cell.angle_beta   90.00
_cell.angle_gamma   90.00
#
_symmetry.space_group_name_H-M   'P 1'
#
loop_
_entity.id
_entity.type
_entity.pdbx_description
1 polymer ?
#
loop_
_entity_poly.entity_id
_entity_poly.type
_entity_poly.pdbx_seq_one_letter_code
_entity_poly.pdbx_strand_id
1 'polypeptide(L)'
;MGMFEGRGSPPCMGGTRSGEAGSERKVSEPMKLGAFAMASCLVVSSVLGLGCSRNRQEAVILANQADKEVALNPEGAASKYEQATKLDPTNHKIFYKLAVAQKKKEEWDKVASTLSRATQLAPKHANYWFERGYALEMQAKKKTISYEEAKEPYQKCIENDPNYADCYEQLGNVYLWTDDEQKALENYTKAVEHDPTEIRYYTALADLYIRLGYMKEAEQVLKEAKNFAKPGDKTLFGVHVLLSQIHQDRGSLPEMVLELEAAKSVAGGEGPEAVQILFSLGSTYAQLTPPRTAEAVQMLKGFSTRACKGAKAASFKTECETAQTLITRLGGS
;
A
#
# COMPACT_ATOMS: atom_id res chain seq x y z
N MET A 1 42.16 4.94 25.08
CA MET A 1 42.39 3.80 25.95
C MET A 1 41.04 3.37 26.50
N GLY A 2 40.61 2.20 26.12
CA GLY A 2 39.55 1.37 26.66
C GLY A 2 38.52 0.96 25.62
N MET A 3 38.86 0.00 24.73
CA MET A 3 37.89 -0.74 23.89
C MET A 3 37.10 -1.72 24.76
N PHE A 4 35.76 -1.70 24.66
CA PHE A 4 34.93 -2.81 25.09
C PHE A 4 34.32 -3.43 23.83
N GLU A 5 34.92 -4.54 23.38
CA GLU A 5 34.34 -5.45 22.40
C GLU A 5 33.22 -6.26 23.05
N GLY A 6 31.99 -5.96 22.68
CA GLY A 6 30.83 -6.82 22.94
C GLY A 6 30.88 -8.05 22.04
N ARG A 7 31.22 -9.22 22.60
CA ARG A 7 31.11 -10.50 21.90
C ARG A 7 29.65 -10.84 21.63
N GLY A 8 29.23 -10.69 20.37
CA GLY A 8 27.95 -11.21 19.90
C GLY A 8 27.94 -12.73 19.93
N SER A 9 26.90 -13.31 20.48
CA SER A 9 26.64 -14.75 20.44
C SER A 9 26.44 -15.23 19.00
N PRO A 10 26.97 -16.40 18.61
CA PRO A 10 26.82 -16.89 17.24
C PRO A 10 25.36 -17.28 16.92
N PRO A 11 24.93 -17.14 15.67
CA PRO A 11 23.57 -17.53 15.24
C PRO A 11 23.35 -19.05 15.30
N CYS A 12 22.17 -19.48 15.69
CA CYS A 12 21.74 -20.86 15.66
C CYS A 12 21.59 -21.36 14.21
N MET A 13 22.60 -22.00 13.66
CA MET A 13 22.51 -22.66 12.35
C MET A 13 21.89 -24.04 12.47
N GLY A 14 20.81 -24.29 11.73
CA GLY A 14 20.20 -25.61 11.59
C GLY A 14 21.03 -26.47 10.64
N GLY A 15 21.57 -27.57 11.14
CA GLY A 15 22.31 -28.56 10.33
C GLY A 15 21.36 -29.41 9.50
N THR A 16 21.54 -29.40 8.18
CA THR A 16 20.98 -30.38 7.26
C THR A 16 21.94 -31.58 7.16
N ARG A 17 21.42 -32.77 7.45
CA ARG A 17 22.14 -34.04 7.17
C ARG A 17 21.90 -34.42 5.71
N SER A 18 22.98 -34.56 4.94
CA SER A 18 23.01 -35.40 3.76
C SER A 18 24.03 -36.53 4.02
N GLY A 19 23.57 -37.78 3.89
CA GLY A 19 24.43 -38.94 3.99
C GLY A 19 25.04 -39.29 2.63
N GLU A 20 26.24 -39.83 2.65
CA GLU A 20 26.69 -40.81 1.65
C GLU A 20 27.77 -41.73 2.19
N ALA A 21 27.82 -42.93 1.62
CA ALA A 21 28.40 -44.12 2.12
C ALA A 21 29.86 -44.38 1.67
N GLY A 22 30.56 -45.20 2.47
CA GLY A 22 31.39 -46.25 1.95
C GLY A 22 32.87 -45.98 1.78
N SER A 23 33.72 -46.57 2.66
CA SER A 23 34.89 -47.37 2.26
C SER A 23 35.51 -48.03 3.49
N GLU A 24 35.60 -49.34 3.44
CA GLU A 24 36.27 -50.19 4.42
C GLU A 24 37.77 -50.02 4.40
N ARG A 25 38.43 -49.99 5.58
CA ARG A 25 39.79 -50.48 5.79
C ARG A 25 40.10 -50.79 7.26
N LYS A 26 40.32 -52.09 7.50
CA LYS A 26 41.14 -52.81 8.47
C LYS A 26 41.53 -52.23 9.83
N VAL A 27 41.12 -53.02 10.77
CA VAL A 27 41.49 -53.30 12.15
C VAL A 27 42.98 -53.13 12.50
N SER A 28 43.25 -52.42 13.61
CA SER A 28 44.33 -52.66 14.57
C SER A 28 43.91 -52.20 15.98
N GLU A 29 44.25 -53.01 16.95
CA GLU A 29 43.76 -53.09 18.34
C GLU A 29 44.06 -51.86 19.28
N PRO A 30 43.58 -51.92 20.55
CA PRO A 30 43.05 -50.74 21.21
C PRO A 30 43.99 -50.08 22.23
N MET A 31 43.98 -48.77 22.32
CA MET A 31 44.48 -48.06 23.49
C MET A 31 43.28 -47.49 24.26
N LYS A 32 43.09 -47.99 25.46
CA LYS A 32 42.16 -47.52 26.47
C LYS A 32 42.63 -46.14 27.01
N LEU A 33 42.11 -45.06 26.44
CA LEU A 33 42.07 -43.73 27.09
C LEU A 33 41.04 -42.89 26.32
N GLY A 34 39.93 -42.61 26.95
CA GLY A 34 38.99 -41.68 26.30
C GLY A 34 37.54 -41.64 26.79
N ALA A 35 37.23 -42.27 27.92
CA ALA A 35 35.84 -42.24 28.43
C ALA A 35 35.41 -40.90 29.08
N PHE A 36 36.34 -39.99 29.35
CA PHE A 36 36.03 -38.69 30.03
C PHE A 36 35.83 -37.51 29.08
N ALA A 37 36.28 -37.57 27.82
CA ALA A 37 36.17 -36.44 26.90
C ALA A 37 34.82 -36.34 26.16
N MET A 38 34.09 -37.46 26.00
CA MET A 38 32.79 -37.44 25.29
C MET A 38 31.60 -36.95 26.13
N ALA A 39 31.67 -37.07 27.45
CA ALA A 39 30.60 -36.60 28.34
C ALA A 39 30.52 -35.08 28.39
N SER A 40 31.64 -34.34 28.27
CA SER A 40 31.67 -32.87 28.31
C SER A 40 31.12 -32.24 27.04
N CYS A 41 31.31 -32.86 25.85
CA CYS A 41 30.75 -32.31 24.60
C CYS A 41 29.22 -32.46 24.50
N LEU A 42 28.65 -33.55 25.05
CA LEU A 42 27.19 -33.76 25.02
C LEU A 42 26.45 -32.83 25.98
N VAL A 43 27.04 -32.50 27.12
CA VAL A 43 26.43 -31.56 28.10
C VAL A 43 26.41 -30.14 27.57
N VAL A 44 27.48 -29.68 26.89
CA VAL A 44 27.54 -28.33 26.30
C VAL A 44 26.56 -28.19 25.15
N SER A 45 26.38 -29.23 24.31
CA SER A 45 25.40 -29.21 23.22
C SER A 45 23.95 -29.19 23.72
N SER A 46 23.63 -29.86 24.83
CA SER A 46 22.28 -29.85 25.40
C SER A 46 21.92 -28.54 26.08
N VAL A 47 22.87 -27.85 26.71
CA VAL A 47 22.65 -26.55 27.36
C VAL A 47 22.42 -25.45 26.32
N LEU A 48 23.14 -25.47 25.19
CA LEU A 48 22.93 -24.52 24.07
C LEU A 48 21.57 -24.72 23.40
N GLY A 49 21.12 -25.96 23.22
CA GLY A 49 19.82 -26.29 22.65
C GLY A 49 18.64 -25.85 23.54
N LEU A 50 18.77 -25.96 24.84
CA LEU A 50 17.75 -25.51 25.82
C LEU A 50 17.63 -23.99 25.85
N GLY A 51 18.74 -23.25 25.73
CA GLY A 51 18.73 -21.78 25.69
C GLY A 51 18.02 -21.24 24.44
N CYS A 52 18.28 -21.79 23.27
CA CYS A 52 17.59 -21.41 22.00
C CYS A 52 16.07 -21.70 22.06
N SER A 53 15.68 -22.83 22.66
CA SER A 53 14.26 -23.19 22.83
C SER A 53 13.54 -22.21 23.75
N ARG A 54 14.14 -21.82 24.87
CA ARG A 54 13.58 -20.88 25.83
C ARG A 54 13.42 -19.48 25.21
N ASN A 55 14.44 -18.98 24.52
CA ASN A 55 14.40 -17.67 23.87
C ASN A 55 13.28 -17.59 22.82
N ARG A 56 13.10 -18.64 22.01
CA ARG A 56 11.99 -18.71 21.03
C ARG A 56 10.61 -18.69 21.70
N GLN A 57 10.43 -19.39 22.81
CA GLN A 57 9.18 -19.37 23.57
C GLN A 57 8.91 -17.96 24.15
N GLU A 58 9.91 -17.31 24.70
CA GLU A 58 9.81 -15.96 25.23
C GLU A 58 9.51 -14.94 24.12
N ALA A 59 10.13 -15.09 22.95
CA ALA A 59 9.83 -14.27 21.77
C ALA A 59 8.36 -14.35 21.37
N VAL A 60 7.80 -15.56 21.34
CA VAL A 60 6.37 -15.78 21.04
C VAL A 60 5.46 -15.17 22.11
N ILE A 61 5.81 -15.28 23.38
CA ILE A 61 5.04 -14.67 24.48
C ILE A 61 5.02 -13.15 24.32
N LEU A 62 6.18 -12.52 24.09
CA LEU A 62 6.27 -11.07 23.89
C LEU A 62 5.48 -10.62 22.65
N ALA A 63 5.57 -11.37 21.54
CA ALA A 63 4.81 -11.08 20.33
C ALA A 63 3.30 -11.16 20.57
N ASN A 64 2.83 -12.19 21.30
CA ASN A 64 1.42 -12.32 21.65
C ASN A 64 0.92 -11.22 22.62
N GLN A 65 1.78 -10.70 23.47
CA GLN A 65 1.45 -9.53 24.29
C GLN A 65 1.32 -8.27 23.42
N ALA A 66 2.26 -8.06 22.50
CA ALA A 66 2.22 -6.94 21.56
C ALA A 66 0.98 -6.98 20.66
N ASP A 67 0.54 -8.17 20.18
CA ASP A 67 -0.67 -8.36 19.39
C ASP A 67 -1.92 -7.79 20.07
N LYS A 68 -2.01 -7.89 21.40
CA LYS A 68 -3.18 -7.43 22.16
C LYS A 68 -3.24 -5.91 22.29
N GLU A 69 -2.11 -5.22 22.19
CA GLU A 69 -2.04 -3.78 22.41
C GLU A 69 -1.75 -2.96 21.17
N VAL A 70 -1.35 -3.58 20.04
CA VAL A 70 -0.92 -2.88 18.82
C VAL A 70 -1.96 -1.91 18.25
N ALA A 71 -3.23 -2.11 18.54
CA ALA A 71 -4.31 -1.23 18.09
C ALA A 71 -4.36 0.07 18.92
N LEU A 72 -4.10 0.00 20.22
CA LEU A 72 -4.24 1.10 21.18
C LEU A 72 -2.90 1.76 21.51
N ASN A 73 -1.81 1.00 21.49
CA ASN A 73 -0.45 1.44 21.81
C ASN A 73 0.55 0.85 20.82
N PRO A 74 0.62 1.35 19.58
CA PRO A 74 1.54 0.83 18.58
C PRO A 74 3.01 1.01 18.96
N GLU A 75 3.36 2.00 19.78
CA GLU A 75 4.72 2.21 20.27
C GLU A 75 5.17 1.13 21.27
N GLY A 76 4.35 0.84 22.27
CA GLY A 76 4.60 -0.24 23.23
C GLY A 76 4.65 -1.61 22.54
N ALA A 77 3.75 -1.84 21.57
CA ALA A 77 3.75 -3.06 20.76
C ALA A 77 5.03 -3.18 19.93
N ALA A 78 5.48 -2.13 19.24
CA ALA A 78 6.73 -2.12 18.47
C ALA A 78 7.92 -2.46 19.35
N SER A 79 8.04 -1.86 20.57
CA SER A 79 9.10 -2.17 21.53
C SER A 79 9.12 -3.65 21.93
N LYS A 80 7.96 -4.27 22.17
CA LYS A 80 7.88 -5.70 22.49
C LYS A 80 8.25 -6.59 21.29
N TYR A 81 7.81 -6.24 20.07
CA TYR A 81 8.22 -6.97 18.88
C TYR A 81 9.74 -6.83 18.63
N GLU A 82 10.34 -5.67 18.88
CA GLU A 82 11.80 -5.50 18.80
C GLU A 82 12.55 -6.41 19.77
N GLN A 83 12.06 -6.53 21.00
CA GLN A 83 12.61 -7.47 21.97
C GLN A 83 12.44 -8.92 21.50
N ALA A 84 11.27 -9.25 20.98
CA ALA A 84 10.98 -10.58 20.45
C ALA A 84 11.87 -10.94 19.23
N THR A 85 12.16 -9.99 18.32
CA THR A 85 13.08 -10.23 17.20
C THR A 85 14.53 -10.45 17.63
N LYS A 86 14.96 -9.85 18.76
CA LYS A 86 16.28 -10.12 19.34
C LYS A 86 16.37 -11.51 19.97
N LEU A 87 15.29 -12.00 20.56
CA LEU A 87 15.22 -13.35 21.15
C LEU A 87 15.10 -14.46 20.09
N ASP A 88 14.35 -14.22 19.01
CA ASP A 88 14.24 -15.12 17.86
C ASP A 88 14.47 -14.40 16.53
N PRO A 89 15.74 -14.19 16.13
CA PRO A 89 16.09 -13.48 14.90
C PRO A 89 15.80 -14.28 13.62
N THR A 90 15.22 -15.47 13.73
CA THR A 90 14.85 -16.33 12.59
C THR A 90 13.36 -16.35 12.31
N ASN A 91 12.55 -15.72 13.16
CA ASN A 91 11.10 -15.74 13.04
C ASN A 91 10.58 -14.59 12.17
N HIS A 92 10.47 -14.85 10.87
CA HIS A 92 9.98 -13.85 9.90
C HIS A 92 8.61 -13.24 10.26
N LYS A 93 7.73 -14.00 10.95
CA LYS A 93 6.40 -13.50 11.34
C LYS A 93 6.48 -12.39 12.36
N ILE A 94 7.44 -12.45 13.30
CA ILE A 94 7.63 -11.40 14.31
C ILE A 94 8.17 -10.13 13.63
N PHE A 95 9.10 -10.25 12.67
CA PHE A 95 9.56 -9.11 11.88
C PHE A 95 8.41 -8.46 11.10
N TYR A 96 7.54 -9.25 10.48
CA TYR A 96 6.36 -8.71 9.80
C TYR A 96 5.42 -7.95 10.76
N LYS A 97 5.13 -8.51 11.93
CA LYS A 97 4.30 -7.84 12.95
C LYS A 97 4.95 -6.55 13.47
N LEU A 98 6.27 -6.53 13.64
CA LEU A 98 7.03 -5.33 13.97
C LEU A 98 6.84 -4.26 12.88
N ALA A 99 6.99 -4.62 11.62
CA ALA A 99 6.80 -3.72 10.50
C ALA A 99 5.37 -3.13 10.46
N VAL A 100 4.35 -3.95 10.74
CA VAL A 100 2.95 -3.49 10.86
C VAL A 100 2.77 -2.46 11.99
N ALA A 101 3.43 -2.64 13.13
CA ALA A 101 3.39 -1.68 14.23
C ALA A 101 4.12 -0.37 13.87
N GLN A 102 5.29 -0.46 13.22
CA GLN A 102 6.05 0.68 12.71
C GLN A 102 5.28 1.44 11.62
N LYS A 103 4.54 0.73 10.75
CA LYS A 103 3.66 1.31 9.71
C LYS A 103 2.58 2.22 10.31
N LYS A 104 1.98 1.83 11.43
CA LYS A 104 1.01 2.66 12.16
C LYS A 104 1.60 3.97 12.71
N LYS A 105 2.91 4.00 12.90
CA LYS A 105 3.67 5.20 13.32
C LYS A 105 4.26 5.97 12.14
N GLU A 106 4.04 5.50 10.90
CA GLU A 106 4.61 6.05 9.67
C GLU A 106 6.16 6.13 9.67
N GLU A 107 6.82 5.22 10.38
CA GLU A 107 8.28 5.11 10.44
C GLU A 107 8.80 4.29 9.23
N TRP A 108 8.59 4.83 8.01
CA TRP A 108 8.74 4.11 6.75
C TRP A 108 10.15 3.54 6.50
N ASP A 109 11.20 4.22 6.97
CA ASP A 109 12.57 3.74 6.94
C ASP A 109 12.76 2.47 7.77
N LYS A 110 12.19 2.43 8.98
CA LYS A 110 12.20 1.24 9.83
C LYS A 110 11.33 0.13 9.25
N VAL A 111 10.17 0.47 8.69
CA VAL A 111 9.29 -0.52 8.02
C VAL A 111 10.06 -1.23 6.90
N ALA A 112 10.69 -0.48 5.99
CA ALA A 112 11.43 -1.06 4.87
C ALA A 112 12.61 -1.93 5.33
N SER A 113 13.38 -1.49 6.34
CA SER A 113 14.51 -2.25 6.89
C SER A 113 14.07 -3.52 7.62
N THR A 114 12.99 -3.44 8.40
CA THR A 114 12.41 -4.59 9.10
C THR A 114 11.85 -5.62 8.12
N LEU A 115 11.16 -5.17 7.07
CA LEU A 115 10.63 -6.05 6.02
C LEU A 115 11.76 -6.63 5.13
N SER A 116 12.87 -5.92 4.94
CA SER A 116 14.05 -6.49 4.30
C SER A 116 14.53 -7.75 5.04
N ARG A 117 14.49 -7.73 6.38
CA ARG A 117 14.81 -8.92 7.16
C ARG A 117 13.75 -10.01 7.03
N ALA A 118 12.46 -9.65 7.03
CA ALA A 118 11.37 -10.62 6.85
C ALA A 118 11.45 -11.32 5.48
N THR A 119 11.72 -10.57 4.39
CA THR A 119 11.87 -11.12 3.04
C THR A 119 13.10 -12.00 2.88
N GLN A 120 14.21 -11.70 3.54
CA GLN A 120 15.39 -12.56 3.59
C GLN A 120 15.11 -13.93 4.26
N LEU A 121 14.33 -13.91 5.36
CA LEU A 121 13.97 -15.12 6.11
C LEU A 121 12.90 -15.95 5.41
N ALA A 122 12.00 -15.31 4.68
CA ALA A 122 10.87 -15.94 4.01
C ALA A 122 10.64 -15.33 2.62
N PRO A 123 11.52 -15.60 1.65
CA PRO A 123 11.52 -14.94 0.33
C PRO A 123 10.30 -15.26 -0.54
N LYS A 124 9.57 -16.33 -0.23
CA LYS A 124 8.38 -16.75 -0.98
C LYS A 124 7.07 -16.08 -0.50
N HIS A 125 7.10 -15.23 0.51
CA HIS A 125 5.92 -14.52 0.98
C HIS A 125 5.69 -13.24 0.18
N ALA A 126 4.85 -13.29 -0.84
CA ALA A 126 4.51 -12.16 -1.70
C ALA A 126 4.10 -10.90 -0.92
N ASN A 127 3.25 -11.06 0.12
CA ASN A 127 2.79 -9.95 0.96
C ASN A 127 3.93 -9.20 1.68
N TYR A 128 5.04 -9.87 2.03
CA TYR A 128 6.18 -9.16 2.65
C TYR A 128 6.91 -8.27 1.64
N TRP A 129 7.00 -8.72 0.40
CA TRP A 129 7.54 -7.95 -0.70
C TRP A 129 6.64 -6.77 -1.05
N PHE A 130 5.31 -6.98 -1.11
CA PHE A 130 4.34 -5.91 -1.29
C PHE A 130 4.49 -4.81 -0.24
N GLU A 131 4.46 -5.17 1.04
CA GLU A 131 4.58 -4.20 2.14
C GLU A 131 5.94 -3.48 2.15
N ARG A 132 7.02 -4.18 1.73
CA ARG A 132 8.34 -3.55 1.57
C ARG A 132 8.33 -2.52 0.43
N GLY A 133 7.75 -2.87 -0.72
CA GLY A 133 7.57 -1.95 -1.84
C GLY A 133 6.78 -0.71 -1.43
N TYR A 134 5.68 -0.90 -0.72
CA TYR A 134 4.86 0.18 -0.20
C TYR A 134 5.64 1.11 0.75
N ALA A 135 6.45 0.55 1.64
CA ALA A 135 7.25 1.36 2.56
C ALA A 135 8.31 2.20 1.82
N LEU A 136 8.94 1.65 0.77
CA LEU A 136 9.89 2.39 -0.07
C LEU A 136 9.19 3.46 -0.90
N GLU A 137 8.01 3.18 -1.43
CA GLU A 137 7.16 4.17 -2.11
C GLU A 137 6.81 5.35 -1.19
N MET A 138 6.44 5.09 0.06
CA MET A 138 6.14 6.14 1.04
C MET A 138 7.38 6.98 1.41
N GLN A 139 8.58 6.40 1.40
CA GLN A 139 9.82 7.13 1.52
C GLN A 139 10.08 8.01 0.28
N ALA A 140 9.85 7.47 -0.93
CA ALA A 140 9.99 8.22 -2.17
C ALA A 140 9.02 9.42 -2.23
N LYS A 141 7.77 9.26 -1.79
CA LYS A 141 6.79 10.36 -1.63
C LYS A 141 7.29 11.46 -0.69
N LYS A 142 8.04 11.10 0.35
CA LYS A 142 8.72 12.05 1.25
C LYS A 142 10.05 12.59 0.66
N LYS A 143 10.40 12.22 -0.58
CA LYS A 143 11.61 12.61 -1.31
C LYS A 143 12.91 12.22 -0.61
N THR A 144 12.91 11.15 0.19
CA THR A 144 14.10 10.63 0.87
C THR A 144 14.87 9.63 0.02
N ILE A 145 14.20 8.95 -0.91
CA ILE A 145 14.77 8.00 -1.88
C ILE A 145 14.08 8.17 -3.25
N SER A 146 14.59 7.48 -4.27
CA SER A 146 13.94 7.38 -5.59
C SER A 146 12.78 6.37 -5.58
N TYR A 147 11.76 6.59 -6.42
CA TYR A 147 10.70 5.60 -6.69
C TYR A 147 11.25 4.30 -7.30
N GLU A 148 12.40 4.35 -7.98
CA GLU A 148 13.08 3.16 -8.52
C GLU A 148 13.31 2.06 -7.49
N GLU A 149 13.57 2.44 -6.23
CA GLU A 149 13.82 1.51 -5.12
C GLU A 149 12.62 0.60 -4.80
N ALA A 150 11.40 1.01 -5.16
CA ALA A 150 10.19 0.23 -4.95
C ALA A 150 9.92 -0.81 -6.05
N LYS A 151 10.59 -0.72 -7.22
CA LYS A 151 10.35 -1.63 -8.36
C LYS A 151 10.67 -3.09 -8.02
N GLU A 152 11.87 -3.34 -7.50
CA GLU A 152 12.32 -4.71 -7.19
C GLU A 152 11.39 -5.42 -6.21
N PRO A 153 10.96 -4.84 -5.08
CA PRO A 153 10.02 -5.48 -4.18
C PRO A 153 8.67 -5.84 -4.84
N TYR A 154 8.09 -4.96 -5.64
CA TYR A 154 6.82 -5.27 -6.31
C TYR A 154 6.99 -6.35 -7.39
N GLN A 155 8.10 -6.37 -8.12
CA GLN A 155 8.43 -7.46 -9.04
C GLN A 155 8.58 -8.80 -8.30
N LYS A 156 9.25 -8.80 -7.15
CA LYS A 156 9.36 -10.00 -6.28
C LYS A 156 8.02 -10.44 -5.70
N CYS A 157 7.11 -9.49 -5.44
CA CYS A 157 5.74 -9.83 -5.07
C CYS A 157 5.06 -10.63 -6.19
N ILE A 158 5.09 -10.14 -7.42
CA ILE A 158 4.50 -10.77 -8.61
C ILE A 158 5.16 -12.13 -8.91
N GLU A 159 6.50 -12.23 -8.80
CA GLU A 159 7.21 -13.51 -8.99
C GLU A 159 6.75 -14.60 -8.00
N ASN A 160 6.40 -14.22 -6.76
CA ASN A 160 5.97 -15.16 -5.72
C ASN A 160 4.46 -15.43 -5.72
N ASP A 161 3.66 -14.47 -6.17
CA ASP A 161 2.22 -14.62 -6.37
C ASP A 161 1.78 -13.85 -7.63
N PRO A 162 1.72 -14.51 -8.79
CA PRO A 162 1.31 -13.88 -10.04
C PRO A 162 -0.14 -13.37 -10.07
N ASN A 163 -0.97 -13.79 -9.11
CA ASN A 163 -2.37 -13.35 -9.03
C ASN A 163 -2.57 -12.18 -8.05
N TYR A 164 -1.51 -11.66 -7.46
CA TYR A 164 -1.61 -10.55 -6.51
C TYR A 164 -1.79 -9.21 -7.25
N ALA A 165 -3.02 -8.86 -7.58
CA ALA A 165 -3.38 -7.69 -8.39
C ALA A 165 -2.83 -6.35 -7.85
N ASP A 166 -2.83 -6.16 -6.51
CA ASP A 166 -2.25 -4.96 -5.89
C ASP A 166 -0.77 -4.73 -6.26
N CYS A 167 0.01 -5.82 -6.45
CA CYS A 167 1.43 -5.68 -6.80
C CYS A 167 1.60 -5.12 -8.20
N TYR A 168 0.72 -5.49 -9.13
CA TYR A 168 0.70 -4.91 -10.47
C TYR A 168 0.27 -3.45 -10.44
N GLU A 169 -0.80 -3.10 -9.69
CA GLU A 169 -1.23 -1.70 -9.56
C GLU A 169 -0.11 -0.82 -9.02
N GLN A 170 0.54 -1.23 -7.92
CA GLN A 170 1.60 -0.42 -7.32
C GLN A 170 2.85 -0.36 -8.19
N LEU A 171 3.19 -1.45 -8.91
CA LEU A 171 4.28 -1.42 -9.88
C LEU A 171 3.94 -0.49 -11.07
N GLY A 172 2.68 -0.46 -11.51
CA GLY A 172 2.17 0.51 -12.48
C GLY A 172 2.35 1.95 -12.00
N ASN A 173 1.99 2.25 -10.74
CA ASN A 173 2.21 3.55 -10.12
C ASN A 173 3.70 3.95 -10.13
N VAL A 174 4.58 3.02 -9.75
CA VAL A 174 6.03 3.28 -9.74
C VAL A 174 6.54 3.58 -11.16
N TYR A 175 6.10 2.82 -12.17
CA TYR A 175 6.47 3.11 -13.56
C TYR A 175 5.96 4.48 -14.03
N LEU A 176 4.74 4.86 -13.64
CA LEU A 176 4.19 6.17 -13.97
C LEU A 176 5.02 7.32 -13.34
N TRP A 177 5.46 7.17 -12.09
CA TRP A 177 6.32 8.16 -11.42
C TRP A 177 7.77 8.17 -11.93
N THR A 178 8.17 7.16 -12.67
CA THR A 178 9.49 7.08 -13.32
C THR A 178 9.38 7.27 -14.85
N ASP A 179 8.28 7.91 -15.31
CA ASP A 179 8.01 8.30 -16.70
C ASP A 179 8.01 7.12 -17.72
N ASP A 180 7.70 5.90 -17.27
CA ASP A 180 7.55 4.72 -18.15
C ASP A 180 6.05 4.38 -18.31
N GLU A 181 5.32 5.23 -19.04
CA GLU A 181 3.88 5.13 -19.22
C GLU A 181 3.45 3.81 -19.87
N GLN A 182 4.27 3.26 -20.77
CA GLN A 182 3.97 1.99 -21.42
C GLN A 182 3.92 0.82 -20.42
N LYS A 183 4.92 0.72 -19.53
CA LYS A 183 4.91 -0.30 -18.49
C LYS A 183 3.86 -0.04 -17.42
N ALA A 184 3.55 1.23 -17.14
CA ALA A 184 2.43 1.56 -16.24
C ALA A 184 1.12 1.01 -16.80
N LEU A 185 0.84 1.24 -18.12
CA LEU A 185 -0.35 0.73 -18.80
C LEU A 185 -0.44 -0.80 -18.76
N GLU A 186 0.67 -1.49 -19.06
CA GLU A 186 0.72 -2.95 -19.02
C GLU A 186 0.41 -3.50 -17.59
N ASN A 187 0.93 -2.85 -16.57
CA ASN A 187 0.73 -3.30 -15.19
C ASN A 187 -0.69 -2.98 -14.68
N TYR A 188 -1.25 -1.81 -14.98
CA TYR A 188 -2.65 -1.53 -14.62
C TYR A 188 -3.63 -2.47 -15.33
N THR A 189 -3.38 -2.82 -16.60
CA THR A 189 -4.18 -3.81 -17.33
C THR A 189 -4.14 -5.16 -16.62
N LYS A 190 -2.95 -5.63 -16.22
CA LYS A 190 -2.81 -6.88 -15.45
C LYS A 190 -3.50 -6.83 -14.09
N ALA A 191 -3.49 -5.69 -13.40
CA ALA A 191 -4.21 -5.55 -12.14
C ALA A 191 -5.73 -5.79 -12.34
N VAL A 192 -6.31 -5.19 -13.38
CA VAL A 192 -7.72 -5.42 -13.77
C VAL A 192 -7.98 -6.88 -14.16
N GLU A 193 -7.08 -7.52 -14.93
CA GLU A 193 -7.22 -8.92 -15.36
C GLU A 193 -7.19 -9.89 -14.17
N HIS A 194 -6.35 -9.64 -13.15
CA HIS A 194 -6.21 -10.54 -11.99
C HIS A 194 -7.30 -10.35 -10.93
N ASP A 195 -7.83 -9.13 -10.78
CA ASP A 195 -9.00 -8.88 -9.93
C ASP A 195 -9.95 -7.86 -10.58
N PRO A 196 -10.84 -8.31 -11.46
CA PRO A 196 -11.80 -7.44 -12.15
C PRO A 196 -12.90 -6.88 -11.23
N THR A 197 -12.97 -7.29 -9.97
CA THR A 197 -13.99 -6.78 -9.03
C THR A 197 -13.54 -5.52 -8.28
N GLU A 198 -12.25 -5.21 -8.29
CA GLU A 198 -11.69 -4.05 -7.60
C GLU A 198 -11.70 -2.80 -8.51
N ILE A 199 -12.64 -1.89 -8.25
CA ILE A 199 -12.92 -0.71 -9.08
C ILE A 199 -11.74 0.26 -9.21
N ARG A 200 -10.87 0.35 -8.19
CA ARG A 200 -9.73 1.27 -8.22
C ARG A 200 -8.72 0.96 -9.32
N TYR A 201 -8.59 -0.30 -9.76
CA TYR A 201 -7.70 -0.65 -10.88
C TYR A 201 -8.21 -0.07 -12.19
N TYR A 202 -9.53 -0.09 -12.40
CA TYR A 202 -10.14 0.54 -13.58
C TYR A 202 -9.96 2.06 -13.58
N THR A 203 -10.09 2.71 -12.42
CA THR A 203 -9.89 4.16 -12.34
C THR A 203 -8.42 4.54 -12.59
N ALA A 204 -7.46 3.78 -12.08
CA ALA A 204 -6.04 3.99 -12.36
C ALA A 204 -5.71 3.80 -13.84
N LEU A 205 -6.23 2.73 -14.47
CA LEU A 205 -6.06 2.46 -15.89
C LEU A 205 -6.70 3.55 -16.76
N ALA A 206 -7.92 3.97 -16.43
CA ALA A 206 -8.64 4.99 -17.17
C ALA A 206 -8.00 6.39 -17.04
N ASP A 207 -7.50 6.75 -15.85
CA ASP A 207 -6.75 8.00 -15.65
C ASP A 207 -5.52 8.05 -16.55
N LEU A 208 -4.77 6.94 -16.63
CA LEU A 208 -3.62 6.86 -17.55
C LEU A 208 -4.05 6.98 -19.02
N TYR A 209 -5.14 6.30 -19.44
CA TYR A 209 -5.66 6.47 -20.79
C TYR A 209 -6.06 7.92 -21.11
N ILE A 210 -6.71 8.63 -20.17
CA ILE A 210 -7.07 10.04 -20.34
C ILE A 210 -5.81 10.89 -20.52
N ARG A 211 -4.79 10.68 -19.70
CA ARG A 211 -3.50 11.41 -19.79
C ARG A 211 -2.79 11.18 -21.11
N LEU A 212 -2.90 9.99 -21.68
CA LEU A 212 -2.35 9.62 -23.00
C LEU A 212 -3.24 10.06 -24.17
N GLY A 213 -4.42 10.62 -23.92
CA GLY A 213 -5.37 11.05 -24.95
C GLY A 213 -6.27 9.94 -25.52
N TYR A 214 -6.26 8.74 -24.95
CA TYR A 214 -7.06 7.59 -25.35
C TYR A 214 -8.46 7.63 -24.71
N MET A 215 -9.23 8.69 -25.03
CA MET A 215 -10.53 8.97 -24.37
C MET A 215 -11.60 7.88 -24.58
N LYS A 216 -11.54 7.15 -25.71
CA LYS A 216 -12.50 6.07 -26.00
C LYS A 216 -12.23 4.84 -25.14
N GLU A 217 -10.96 4.47 -25.03
CA GLU A 217 -10.48 3.36 -24.23
C GLU A 217 -10.77 3.63 -22.74
N ALA A 218 -10.50 4.84 -22.26
CA ALA A 218 -10.81 5.27 -20.90
C ALA A 218 -12.31 5.13 -20.60
N GLU A 219 -13.18 5.62 -21.50
CA GLU A 219 -14.63 5.52 -21.34
C GLU A 219 -15.11 4.07 -21.30
N GLN A 220 -14.54 3.20 -22.16
CA GLN A 220 -14.89 1.79 -22.19
C GLN A 220 -14.52 1.09 -20.86
N VAL A 221 -13.31 1.30 -20.37
CA VAL A 221 -12.81 0.74 -19.11
C VAL A 221 -13.67 1.20 -17.93
N LEU A 222 -14.04 2.49 -17.88
CA LEU A 222 -14.90 3.03 -16.80
C LEU A 222 -16.32 2.49 -16.88
N LYS A 223 -16.87 2.25 -18.08
CA LYS A 223 -18.19 1.60 -18.24
C LYS A 223 -18.15 0.14 -17.78
N GLU A 224 -17.06 -0.56 -18.05
CA GLU A 224 -16.87 -1.93 -17.57
C GLU A 224 -16.82 -1.98 -16.03
N ALA A 225 -16.08 -1.06 -15.39
CA ALA A 225 -16.03 -0.94 -13.93
C ALA A 225 -17.43 -0.85 -13.29
N LYS A 226 -18.37 -0.14 -13.91
CA LYS A 226 -19.75 0.00 -13.42
C LYS A 226 -20.49 -1.33 -13.34
N ASN A 227 -20.10 -2.36 -14.09
CA ASN A 227 -20.75 -3.67 -14.07
C ASN A 227 -20.40 -4.48 -12.82
N PHE A 228 -19.31 -4.17 -12.14
CA PHE A 228 -18.85 -4.88 -10.93
C PHE A 228 -19.33 -4.22 -9.63
N ALA A 229 -19.75 -2.98 -9.66
CA ALA A 229 -20.24 -2.27 -8.48
C ALA A 229 -21.76 -2.25 -8.40
N LYS A 230 -22.29 -2.20 -7.17
CA LYS A 230 -23.72 -2.00 -6.94
C LYS A 230 -24.09 -0.53 -7.16
N PRO A 231 -25.33 -0.23 -7.63
CA PRO A 231 -25.80 1.14 -7.71
C PRO A 231 -25.67 1.86 -6.35
N GLY A 232 -25.08 3.05 -6.34
CA GLY A 232 -24.84 3.82 -5.12
C GLY A 232 -23.58 3.40 -4.33
N ASP A 233 -22.77 2.51 -4.85
CA ASP A 233 -21.49 2.14 -4.24
C ASP A 233 -20.52 3.33 -4.30
N LYS A 234 -19.91 3.65 -3.16
CA LYS A 234 -18.95 4.76 -3.03
C LYS A 234 -17.70 4.58 -3.88
N THR A 235 -17.33 3.35 -4.21
CA THR A 235 -16.22 3.04 -5.10
C THR A 235 -16.40 3.59 -6.51
N LEU A 236 -17.66 3.81 -6.94
CA LEU A 236 -17.99 4.43 -8.23
C LEU A 236 -17.73 5.94 -8.29
N PHE A 237 -17.39 6.60 -7.18
CA PHE A 237 -17.14 8.04 -7.18
C PHE A 237 -16.09 8.43 -8.24
N GLY A 238 -14.90 7.80 -8.19
CA GLY A 238 -13.82 8.05 -9.15
C GLY A 238 -14.23 7.77 -10.60
N VAL A 239 -15.02 6.70 -10.83
CA VAL A 239 -15.53 6.34 -12.15
C VAL A 239 -16.41 7.47 -12.73
N HIS A 240 -17.36 7.96 -11.94
CA HIS A 240 -18.25 9.05 -12.35
C HIS A 240 -17.50 10.37 -12.59
N VAL A 241 -16.50 10.69 -11.76
CA VAL A 241 -15.66 11.88 -11.95
C VAL A 241 -14.88 11.80 -13.25
N LEU A 242 -14.21 10.67 -13.55
CA LEU A 242 -13.44 10.51 -14.78
C LEU A 242 -14.34 10.50 -16.02
N LEU A 243 -15.53 9.85 -15.98
CA LEU A 243 -16.50 9.93 -17.06
C LEU A 243 -16.97 11.37 -17.28
N SER A 244 -17.22 12.15 -16.23
CA SER A 244 -17.61 13.56 -16.34
C SER A 244 -16.51 14.40 -17.02
N GLN A 245 -15.24 14.11 -16.74
CA GLN A 245 -14.10 14.75 -17.41
C GLN A 245 -14.05 14.42 -18.90
N ILE A 246 -14.23 13.16 -19.28
CA ILE A 246 -14.29 12.74 -20.67
C ILE A 246 -15.42 13.46 -21.41
N HIS A 247 -16.61 13.57 -20.79
CA HIS A 247 -17.75 14.30 -21.38
C HIS A 247 -17.50 15.80 -21.47
N GLN A 248 -16.79 16.40 -20.50
CA GLN A 248 -16.34 17.80 -20.58
C GLN A 248 -15.44 18.05 -21.78
N ASP A 249 -14.43 17.20 -21.99
CA ASP A 249 -13.47 17.33 -23.10
C ASP A 249 -14.14 17.18 -24.47
N ARG A 250 -15.24 16.40 -24.54
CA ARG A 250 -16.09 16.28 -25.75
C ARG A 250 -17.11 17.40 -25.93
N GLY A 251 -17.29 18.27 -24.93
CA GLY A 251 -18.34 19.28 -24.93
C GLY A 251 -19.76 18.72 -24.69
N SER A 252 -19.88 17.48 -24.24
CA SER A 252 -21.15 16.78 -24.00
C SER A 252 -21.70 17.13 -22.61
N LEU A 253 -22.19 18.37 -22.46
CA LEU A 253 -22.65 18.88 -21.16
C LEU A 253 -23.82 18.09 -20.52
N PRO A 254 -24.82 17.58 -21.27
CA PRO A 254 -25.89 16.76 -20.67
C PRO A 254 -25.37 15.48 -20.02
N GLU A 255 -24.47 14.76 -20.71
CA GLU A 255 -23.84 13.53 -20.21
C GLU A 255 -22.91 13.82 -19.04
N MET A 256 -22.17 14.94 -19.09
CA MET A 256 -21.38 15.42 -17.97
C MET A 256 -22.22 15.65 -16.71
N VAL A 257 -23.41 16.25 -16.86
CA VAL A 257 -24.34 16.44 -15.74
C VAL A 257 -24.77 15.13 -15.13
N LEU A 258 -25.15 14.13 -15.95
CA LEU A 258 -25.56 12.82 -15.46
C LEU A 258 -24.48 12.16 -14.61
N GLU A 259 -23.24 12.19 -15.06
CA GLU A 259 -22.14 11.59 -14.31
C GLU A 259 -21.79 12.41 -13.05
N LEU A 260 -21.87 13.74 -13.08
CA LEU A 260 -21.67 14.57 -11.89
C LEU A 260 -22.79 14.40 -10.84
N GLU A 261 -24.05 14.27 -11.27
CA GLU A 261 -25.18 13.94 -10.38
C GLU A 261 -25.00 12.57 -9.71
N ALA A 262 -24.54 11.58 -10.47
CA ALA A 262 -24.19 10.26 -9.94
C ALA A 262 -23.03 10.34 -8.95
N ALA A 263 -21.93 11.03 -9.29
CA ALA A 263 -20.80 11.28 -8.39
C ALA A 263 -21.26 11.92 -7.08
N LYS A 264 -22.12 12.96 -7.15
CA LYS A 264 -22.69 13.61 -5.97
C LYS A 264 -23.48 12.63 -5.11
N SER A 265 -24.26 11.72 -5.71
CA SER A 265 -25.07 10.76 -4.97
C SER A 265 -24.24 9.77 -4.14
N VAL A 266 -23.06 9.38 -4.64
CA VAL A 266 -22.17 8.40 -3.99
C VAL A 266 -21.12 9.05 -3.07
N ALA A 267 -20.77 10.33 -3.29
CA ALA A 267 -19.76 11.05 -2.51
C ALA A 267 -20.12 11.23 -1.03
N GLY A 268 -21.39 11.16 -0.66
CA GLY A 268 -21.83 11.60 0.67
C GLY A 268 -21.68 13.13 0.84
N GLY A 269 -22.22 13.71 1.90
CA GLY A 269 -22.42 15.17 1.96
C GLY A 269 -21.22 16.06 2.36
N GLU A 270 -20.06 15.52 2.85
CA GLU A 270 -19.16 16.35 3.68
C GLU A 270 -17.67 16.37 3.28
N GLY A 271 -17.20 15.53 2.37
CA GLY A 271 -15.77 15.49 1.96
C GLY A 271 -15.35 16.64 1.03
N PRO A 272 -14.06 16.93 0.89
CA PRO A 272 -13.54 17.90 -0.09
C PRO A 272 -13.96 17.56 -1.52
N GLU A 273 -14.03 16.28 -1.86
CA GLU A 273 -14.51 15.78 -3.15
C GLU A 273 -15.98 16.11 -3.41
N ALA A 274 -16.85 15.93 -2.40
CA ALA A 274 -18.26 16.33 -2.49
C ALA A 274 -18.42 17.86 -2.69
N VAL A 275 -17.53 18.65 -2.14
CA VAL A 275 -17.52 20.11 -2.30
C VAL A 275 -17.15 20.48 -3.74
N GLN A 276 -16.13 19.85 -4.32
CA GLN A 276 -15.71 20.11 -5.70
C GLN A 276 -16.82 19.75 -6.71
N ILE A 277 -17.54 18.64 -6.50
CA ILE A 277 -18.67 18.23 -7.33
C ILE A 277 -19.79 19.30 -7.35
N LEU A 278 -20.05 20.00 -6.22
CA LEU A 278 -21.04 21.07 -6.20
C LEU A 278 -20.65 22.24 -7.13
N PHE A 279 -19.38 22.60 -7.16
CA PHE A 279 -18.88 23.62 -8.09
C PHE A 279 -19.00 23.17 -9.54
N SER A 280 -18.55 21.95 -9.85
CA SER A 280 -18.62 21.39 -11.20
C SER A 280 -20.07 21.30 -11.71
N LEU A 281 -21.01 20.78 -10.90
CA LEU A 281 -22.43 20.75 -11.24
C LEU A 281 -23.01 22.14 -11.46
N GLY A 282 -22.76 23.06 -10.54
CA GLY A 282 -23.31 24.42 -10.65
C GLY A 282 -22.80 25.15 -11.89
N SER A 283 -21.51 24.99 -12.20
CA SER A 283 -20.89 25.57 -13.39
C SER A 283 -21.45 24.94 -14.67
N THR A 284 -21.64 23.63 -14.70
CA THR A 284 -22.17 22.91 -15.86
C THR A 284 -23.64 23.23 -16.09
N TYR A 285 -24.49 23.28 -15.05
CA TYR A 285 -25.90 23.68 -15.18
C TYR A 285 -26.05 25.09 -15.76
N ALA A 286 -25.13 26.02 -15.39
CA ALA A 286 -25.12 27.38 -15.93
C ALA A 286 -24.76 27.45 -17.43
N GLN A 287 -24.09 26.43 -17.97
CA GLN A 287 -23.63 26.34 -19.36
C GLN A 287 -24.61 25.60 -20.27
N LEU A 288 -25.58 24.86 -19.72
CA LEU A 288 -26.59 24.15 -20.52
C LEU A 288 -27.41 25.13 -21.38
N THR A 289 -28.00 24.60 -22.43
CA THR A 289 -28.92 25.37 -23.30
C THR A 289 -30.26 24.65 -23.44
N PRO A 290 -31.35 25.14 -22.78
CA PRO A 290 -31.37 26.30 -21.85
C PRO A 290 -30.68 26.03 -20.52
N PRO A 291 -30.17 27.05 -19.81
CA PRO A 291 -29.51 26.84 -18.54
C PRO A 291 -30.45 26.41 -17.43
N ARG A 292 -30.01 25.50 -16.58
CA ARG A 292 -30.73 25.07 -15.35
C ARG A 292 -30.39 26.04 -14.21
N THR A 293 -30.94 27.29 -14.28
CA THR A 293 -30.53 28.43 -13.46
C THR A 293 -30.73 28.18 -11.95
N ALA A 294 -31.88 27.63 -11.55
CA ALA A 294 -32.19 27.39 -10.15
C ALA A 294 -31.22 26.37 -9.52
N GLU A 295 -30.98 25.26 -10.21
CA GLU A 295 -30.06 24.21 -9.76
C GLU A 295 -28.61 24.73 -9.76
N ALA A 296 -28.21 25.48 -10.79
CA ALA A 296 -26.89 26.11 -10.83
C ALA A 296 -26.64 27.00 -9.60
N VAL A 297 -27.55 27.91 -9.29
CA VAL A 297 -27.45 28.78 -8.11
C VAL A 297 -27.44 27.97 -6.82
N GLN A 298 -28.28 26.93 -6.71
CA GLN A 298 -28.31 26.09 -5.52
C GLN A 298 -26.97 25.37 -5.30
N MET A 299 -26.39 24.78 -6.34
CA MET A 299 -25.09 24.07 -6.22
C MET A 299 -23.95 25.04 -5.90
N LEU A 300 -23.87 26.18 -6.58
CA LEU A 300 -22.85 27.20 -6.36
C LEU A 300 -22.93 27.84 -4.96
N LYS A 301 -24.13 28.09 -4.45
CA LYS A 301 -24.33 28.57 -3.05
C LYS A 301 -23.91 27.46 -2.06
N GLY A 302 -24.24 26.21 -2.32
CA GLY A 302 -23.79 25.06 -1.54
C GLY A 302 -22.27 24.92 -1.49
N PHE A 303 -21.59 25.09 -2.62
CA PHE A 303 -20.14 25.16 -2.72
C PHE A 303 -19.57 26.33 -1.92
N SER A 304 -20.06 27.56 -2.18
CA SER A 304 -19.55 28.77 -1.53
C SER A 304 -19.65 28.69 -0.01
N THR A 305 -20.73 28.12 0.51
CA THR A 305 -20.93 27.95 1.95
C THR A 305 -19.89 27.06 2.59
N ARG A 306 -19.44 25.99 1.86
CA ARG A 306 -18.57 24.94 2.38
C ARG A 306 -17.08 25.19 2.08
N ALA A 307 -16.76 25.85 0.97
CA ALA A 307 -15.40 26.04 0.48
C ALA A 307 -14.86 27.47 0.66
N CYS A 308 -15.73 28.48 0.53
CA CYS A 308 -15.26 29.85 0.43
C CYS A 308 -15.20 30.62 1.79
N LYS A 309 -15.18 29.86 2.90
CA LYS A 309 -15.06 30.44 4.25
C LYS A 309 -13.89 29.79 5.02
N GLY A 310 -13.24 30.59 5.86
CA GLY A 310 -12.17 30.12 6.73
C GLY A 310 -10.91 29.68 5.98
N ALA A 311 -10.16 28.75 6.55
CA ALA A 311 -8.88 28.26 6.01
C ALA A 311 -8.99 27.61 4.63
N LYS A 312 -10.14 27.02 4.28
CA LYS A 312 -10.38 26.37 2.99
C LYS A 312 -10.47 27.33 1.82
N ALA A 313 -10.86 28.60 2.07
CA ALA A 313 -11.04 29.60 1.02
C ALA A 313 -9.77 29.83 0.19
N ALA A 314 -8.59 29.70 0.79
CA ALA A 314 -7.33 29.86 0.08
C ALA A 314 -7.09 28.76 -0.98
N SER A 315 -7.53 27.53 -0.71
CA SER A 315 -7.38 26.39 -1.63
C SER A 315 -8.37 26.44 -2.81
N PHE A 316 -9.47 27.19 -2.70
CA PHE A 316 -10.53 27.29 -3.70
C PHE A 316 -10.77 28.73 -4.18
N LYS A 317 -9.73 29.58 -4.14
CA LYS A 317 -9.88 31.02 -4.41
C LYS A 317 -10.51 31.29 -5.78
N THR A 318 -9.99 30.68 -6.83
CA THR A 318 -10.47 30.87 -8.20
C THR A 318 -11.90 30.36 -8.39
N GLU A 319 -12.21 29.20 -7.85
CA GLU A 319 -13.55 28.62 -7.89
C GLU A 319 -14.55 29.45 -7.09
N CYS A 320 -14.14 30.04 -5.97
CA CYS A 320 -14.99 30.92 -5.18
C CYS A 320 -15.33 32.21 -5.93
N GLU A 321 -14.37 32.84 -6.57
CA GLU A 321 -14.57 34.03 -7.40
C GLU A 321 -15.49 33.72 -8.60
N THR A 322 -15.26 32.61 -9.26
CA THR A 322 -16.09 32.12 -10.37
C THR A 322 -17.53 31.82 -9.91
N ALA A 323 -17.70 31.13 -8.79
CA ALA A 323 -19.01 30.80 -8.23
C ALA A 323 -19.80 32.07 -7.92
N GLN A 324 -19.18 33.08 -7.29
CA GLN A 324 -19.82 34.34 -6.98
C GLN A 324 -20.26 35.08 -8.25
N THR A 325 -19.40 35.12 -9.26
CA THR A 325 -19.70 35.72 -10.56
C THR A 325 -20.89 35.06 -11.24
N LEU A 326 -20.88 33.71 -11.26
CA LEU A 326 -21.99 32.94 -11.85
C LEU A 326 -23.29 33.12 -11.09
N ILE A 327 -23.28 33.08 -9.75
CA ILE A 327 -24.46 33.32 -8.92
C ILE A 327 -25.06 34.68 -9.25
N THR A 328 -24.25 35.75 -9.30
CA THR A 328 -24.71 37.11 -9.60
C THR A 328 -25.30 37.19 -11.03
N ARG A 329 -24.61 36.62 -12.02
CA ARG A 329 -25.07 36.60 -13.44
C ARG A 329 -26.40 35.88 -13.61
N LEU A 330 -26.64 34.80 -12.81
CA LEU A 330 -27.86 34.01 -12.87
C LEU A 330 -29.00 34.58 -12.00
N GLY A 331 -28.84 35.79 -11.44
CA GLY A 331 -29.86 36.47 -10.63
C GLY A 331 -30.02 35.91 -9.21
N GLY A 332 -29.03 35.16 -8.74
CA GLY A 332 -28.96 34.62 -7.39
C GLY A 332 -28.42 35.70 -6.43
N SER A 333 -29.29 36.33 -5.64
CA SER A 333 -28.88 37.19 -4.53
C SER A 333 -28.39 36.41 -3.31
#